data_fafec86fab58211901985a63d17cc67f
#
_entry.id   fafec86fab58211901985a63d17cc67f
#
_cell.length_a   1.000
_cell.length_b   1.000
_cell.length_c   1.000
_cell.angle_alpha   90.00
_cell.angle_beta   90.00
_cell.angle_gamma   90.00
#
_symmetry.space_group_name_H-M   'P 1'
#
loop_
_entity.id
_entity.type
_entity.pdbx_description
1 polymer ?
#
loop_
_entity_poly.entity_id
_entity_poly.type
_entity_poly.pdbx_seq_one_letter_code
_entity_poly.pdbx_strand_id
1 'polypeptide(L)'
;MSPQHSFARKVYYLVGLVLLLAVLSWLGRPSTGEVSADSQKGASSGLVELPNLAQLRDRYGLSEARLGEIDPAGATIKLATLGLRGVAANILWEKANNYKMKKDWTNLSATLQQITRLEPHFLSVWRFQAWNLSYNVSAEFDDYHERYRWVVKGIDFLREGIRRNEREPMLVWDVGWYITHKIGTADEAKQFRRLFKEDDESFRRWGDFRPVEDRDNWLVGKDWFAKSEKLVEQGADLRKTTPVLFYSHKPMSQMNYSEAIEKDGVFEEKARISWTRASQEWYDYGAKAIPAVEPGQFIHLNDAEQFDAEAAKRVAALEAFEPGLREKTHKQRYEALSVAERKAYDTPPEKRTAREWELAQQAEDRLTVTHDQLARQITGPSRTAAIKLAREAADFEKKAENNRIYRRIVNFEYWRSRAQFEQTPEALAARKYVYEGAEALAAADLIRAREMYEKGFAQWRQLYDRKDFAYLKGDGSLGLEVMGMIAKYRQVLEKSDKPFPKDFVLNDIIQLHEKAYKARQ
;
A
#
# COMPACT_ATOMS: atom_id res chain seq x y z
N MET A 1 -63.52 1.57 9.71
CA MET A 1 -62.68 0.77 10.64
C MET A 1 -62.90 1.28 12.05
N SER A 2 -63.38 0.42 12.95
CA SER A 2 -63.76 0.85 14.30
C SER A 2 -62.55 1.28 15.15
N PRO A 3 -62.72 2.30 16.05
CA PRO A 3 -61.62 2.80 16.90
C PRO A 3 -60.96 1.74 17.77
N GLN A 4 -61.64 0.65 18.08
CA GLN A 4 -61.15 -0.45 18.90
C GLN A 4 -60.02 -1.27 18.24
N HIS A 5 -60.04 -1.45 16.92
CA HIS A 5 -58.93 -2.14 16.20
C HIS A 5 -57.64 -1.31 16.12
N SER A 6 -57.76 0.02 16.14
CA SER A 6 -56.62 0.93 16.18
C SER A 6 -55.92 0.92 17.54
N PHE A 7 -56.70 0.87 18.62
CA PHE A 7 -56.15 0.80 19.97
C PHE A 7 -55.45 -0.54 20.26
N ALA A 8 -56.07 -1.67 19.89
CA ALA A 8 -55.47 -2.98 20.05
C ALA A 8 -54.12 -3.10 19.30
N ARG A 9 -54.02 -2.58 18.09
CA ARG A 9 -52.72 -2.54 17.34
C ARG A 9 -51.67 -1.71 18.07
N LYS A 10 -52.01 -0.56 18.62
CA LYS A 10 -51.08 0.27 19.40
C LYS A 10 -50.61 -0.44 20.65
N VAL A 11 -51.49 -1.19 21.33
CA VAL A 11 -51.11 -2.02 22.50
C VAL A 11 -50.17 -3.16 22.08
N TYR A 12 -50.43 -3.86 20.96
CA TYR A 12 -49.51 -4.91 20.45
C TYR A 12 -48.16 -4.36 20.10
N TYR A 13 -48.09 -3.18 19.47
CA TYR A 13 -46.81 -2.54 19.18
C TYR A 13 -46.06 -2.11 20.44
N LEU A 14 -46.78 -1.60 21.44
CA LEU A 14 -46.21 -1.22 22.74
C LEU A 14 -45.65 -2.45 23.48
N VAL A 15 -46.40 -3.54 23.52
CA VAL A 15 -45.97 -4.80 24.12
C VAL A 15 -44.76 -5.37 23.38
N GLY A 16 -44.76 -5.36 22.04
CA GLY A 16 -43.63 -5.76 21.24
C GLY A 16 -42.38 -4.90 21.49
N LEU A 17 -42.57 -3.58 21.64
CA LEU A 17 -41.47 -2.65 21.96
C LEU A 17 -40.90 -2.92 23.37
N VAL A 18 -41.77 -3.14 24.37
CA VAL A 18 -41.33 -3.47 25.75
C VAL A 18 -40.58 -4.80 25.79
N LEU A 19 -41.06 -5.83 25.07
CA LEU A 19 -40.36 -7.12 24.96
C LEU A 19 -39.00 -6.96 24.28
N LEU A 20 -38.91 -6.20 23.18
CA LEU A 20 -37.66 -5.88 22.53
C LEU A 20 -36.71 -5.13 23.45
N LEU A 21 -37.18 -4.14 24.19
CA LEU A 21 -36.39 -3.40 25.17
C LEU A 21 -35.90 -4.29 26.33
N ALA A 22 -36.74 -5.21 26.79
CA ALA A 22 -36.34 -6.19 27.82
C ALA A 22 -35.22 -7.14 27.32
N VAL A 23 -35.35 -7.65 26.10
CA VAL A 23 -34.32 -8.47 25.45
C VAL A 23 -33.02 -7.67 25.24
N LEU A 24 -33.13 -6.42 24.77
CA LEU A 24 -31.97 -5.54 24.60
C LEU A 24 -31.30 -5.19 25.93
N SER A 25 -32.10 -4.96 27.00
CA SER A 25 -31.59 -4.72 28.35
C SER A 25 -30.89 -5.96 28.92
N TRP A 26 -31.44 -7.15 28.67
CA TRP A 26 -30.81 -8.40 29.08
C TRP A 26 -29.50 -8.68 28.34
N LEU A 27 -29.45 -8.44 27.02
CA LEU A 27 -28.26 -8.55 26.18
C LEU A 27 -27.19 -7.48 26.52
N GLY A 28 -27.60 -6.31 27.01
CA GLY A 28 -26.73 -5.19 27.35
C GLY A 28 -26.20 -5.16 28.79
N ARG A 29 -26.51 -6.17 29.64
CA ARG A 29 -26.02 -6.21 31.02
C ARG A 29 -24.48 -6.31 31.05
N PRO A 30 -23.78 -5.45 31.82
CA PRO A 30 -22.35 -5.60 32.02
C PRO A 30 -22.08 -6.90 32.75
N SER A 31 -21.03 -7.62 32.33
CA SER A 31 -20.54 -8.78 33.07
C SER A 31 -19.90 -8.29 34.38
N THR A 32 -20.63 -8.32 35.49
CA THR A 32 -20.05 -8.23 36.82
C THR A 32 -19.42 -9.61 37.15
N GLY A 33 -18.25 -9.86 36.59
CA GLY A 33 -17.46 -11.04 36.86
C GLY A 33 -16.11 -10.62 37.39
N GLU A 34 -15.97 -10.57 38.73
CA GLU A 34 -14.69 -10.73 39.37
C GLU A 34 -14.09 -12.06 38.85
N VAL A 35 -12.92 -11.96 38.24
CA VAL A 35 -12.13 -13.15 37.87
C VAL A 35 -11.60 -13.76 39.17
N SER A 36 -12.39 -14.64 39.79
CA SER A 36 -11.88 -15.58 40.76
C SER A 36 -11.08 -16.64 40.02
N ALA A 37 -9.79 -16.59 40.20
CA ALA A 37 -8.88 -17.67 39.83
C ALA A 37 -9.12 -18.87 40.72
N ASP A 38 -10.12 -19.69 40.41
CA ASP A 38 -10.17 -21.11 40.78
C ASP A 38 -11.44 -21.75 40.22
N SER A 39 -11.30 -22.59 39.19
CA SER A 39 -12.24 -23.68 38.91
C SER A 39 -11.82 -24.49 37.68
N GLN A 40 -10.77 -25.30 37.84
CA GLN A 40 -10.73 -26.60 37.18
C GLN A 40 -11.60 -27.56 38.00
N LYS A 41 -12.74 -27.95 37.46
CA LYS A 41 -13.38 -29.26 37.53
C LYS A 41 -14.89 -29.20 37.30
N GLY A 42 -15.38 -30.01 36.37
CA GLY A 42 -16.80 -30.34 36.29
C GLY A 42 -17.40 -30.30 34.89
N ALA A 43 -17.15 -31.34 34.10
CA ALA A 43 -17.95 -31.61 32.90
C ALA A 43 -19.34 -32.11 33.33
N SER A 44 -20.40 -31.44 32.87
CA SER A 44 -21.69 -32.10 32.51
C SER A 44 -22.70 -31.09 31.98
N SER A 45 -23.39 -31.55 30.96
CA SER A 45 -24.58 -31.05 30.27
C SER A 45 -24.36 -30.12 29.05
N GLY A 46 -24.55 -30.77 27.90
CA GLY A 46 -24.47 -30.15 26.58
C GLY A 46 -25.68 -29.27 26.23
N LEU A 47 -25.61 -28.02 26.68
CA LEU A 47 -26.29 -26.89 26.03
C LEU A 47 -25.17 -25.95 25.62
N VAL A 48 -25.06 -25.72 24.30
CA VAL A 48 -24.15 -24.71 23.75
C VAL A 48 -24.66 -23.35 24.26
N GLU A 49 -24.07 -22.84 25.35
CA GLU A 49 -24.32 -21.47 25.80
C GLU A 49 -23.85 -20.55 24.69
N LEU A 50 -24.81 -19.92 24.02
CA LEU A 50 -24.53 -18.82 23.10
C LEU A 50 -23.82 -17.71 23.87
N PRO A 51 -22.60 -17.30 23.46
CA PRO A 51 -21.87 -16.27 24.17
C PRO A 51 -22.72 -15.00 24.23
N ASN A 52 -22.84 -14.40 25.41
CA ASN A 52 -23.57 -13.14 25.54
C ASN A 52 -22.81 -12.01 24.82
N LEU A 53 -23.48 -10.91 24.52
CA LEU A 53 -22.91 -9.77 23.76
C LEU A 53 -21.65 -9.20 24.45
N ALA A 54 -21.57 -9.26 25.78
CA ALA A 54 -20.40 -8.80 26.54
C ALA A 54 -19.18 -9.70 26.30
N GLN A 55 -19.37 -11.02 26.29
CA GLN A 55 -18.31 -11.99 26.00
C GLN A 55 -17.83 -11.89 24.54
N LEU A 56 -18.75 -11.67 23.59
CA LEU A 56 -18.39 -11.42 22.19
C LEU A 56 -17.60 -10.12 22.04
N ARG A 57 -18.01 -9.04 22.70
CA ARG A 57 -17.29 -7.76 22.69
C ARG A 57 -15.88 -7.90 23.27
N ASP A 58 -15.73 -8.64 24.35
CA ASP A 58 -14.40 -8.90 24.94
C ASP A 58 -13.53 -9.76 24.04
N ARG A 59 -14.10 -10.82 23.46
CA ARG A 59 -13.41 -11.73 22.52
C ARG A 59 -12.91 -10.99 21.26
N TYR A 60 -13.69 -10.05 20.74
CA TYR A 60 -13.33 -9.26 19.57
C TYR A 60 -12.63 -7.93 19.91
N GLY A 61 -12.28 -7.69 21.17
CA GLY A 61 -11.58 -6.49 21.61
C GLY A 61 -12.42 -5.22 21.54
N LEU A 62 -13.75 -5.33 21.52
CA LEU A 62 -14.70 -4.24 21.45
C LEU A 62 -15.25 -3.86 22.84
N SER A 63 -14.68 -4.40 23.93
CA SER A 63 -15.10 -4.07 25.29
C SER A 63 -14.65 -2.66 25.67
N GLU A 64 -15.50 -1.97 26.42
CA GLU A 64 -15.22 -0.59 26.89
C GLU A 64 -14.03 -0.52 27.85
N ALA A 65 -13.68 -1.63 28.53
CA ALA A 65 -12.50 -1.75 29.38
C ALA A 65 -11.17 -1.57 28.62
N ARG A 66 -11.16 -1.76 27.30
CA ARG A 66 -9.98 -1.58 26.43
C ARG A 66 -9.92 -0.23 25.74
N LEU A 67 -10.85 0.68 26.04
CA LEU A 67 -10.93 2.02 25.43
C LEU A 67 -9.90 3.02 25.98
N GLY A 68 -9.00 2.66 26.90
CA GLY A 68 -8.10 3.61 27.53
C GLY A 68 -8.82 4.60 28.46
N GLU A 69 -8.56 5.88 28.34
CA GLU A 69 -9.20 6.91 29.19
C GLU A 69 -10.73 6.91 29.08
N ILE A 70 -11.42 6.67 30.18
CA ILE A 70 -12.88 6.80 30.29
C ILE A 70 -13.20 8.29 30.42
N ASP A 71 -13.87 8.88 29.42
CA ASP A 71 -14.46 10.21 29.53
C ASP A 71 -15.76 10.12 30.37
N PRO A 72 -15.83 10.70 31.58
CA PRO A 72 -17.04 10.62 32.43
C PRO A 72 -18.29 11.20 31.79
N ALA A 73 -18.14 12.24 30.96
CA ALA A 73 -19.27 12.84 30.23
C ALA A 73 -19.79 11.87 29.12
N GLY A 74 -18.88 11.18 28.43
CA GLY A 74 -19.21 10.15 27.46
C GLY A 74 -19.89 8.94 28.09
N ALA A 75 -19.48 8.53 29.30
CA ALA A 75 -20.12 7.44 30.03
C ALA A 75 -21.58 7.77 30.40
N THR A 76 -21.88 9.00 30.82
CA THR A 76 -23.22 9.46 31.15
C THR A 76 -24.15 9.48 29.92
N ILE A 77 -23.65 9.94 28.78
CA ILE A 77 -24.38 9.91 27.50
C ILE A 77 -24.62 8.46 27.06
N LYS A 78 -23.65 7.57 27.23
CA LYS A 78 -23.75 6.14 26.89
C LYS A 78 -24.80 5.43 27.74
N LEU A 79 -24.89 5.75 29.03
CA LEU A 79 -25.93 5.21 29.93
C LEU A 79 -27.32 5.71 29.55
N ALA A 80 -27.46 6.98 29.17
CA ALA A 80 -28.73 7.55 28.74
C ALA A 80 -29.26 7.05 27.40
N THR A 81 -28.32 6.56 26.51
CA THR A 81 -28.65 6.11 25.15
C THR A 81 -28.47 4.60 24.95
N LEU A 82 -28.52 3.80 26.02
CA LEU A 82 -28.34 2.34 25.98
C LEU A 82 -29.25 1.73 24.88
N GLY A 83 -28.61 1.19 23.84
CA GLY A 83 -29.29 0.62 22.66
C GLY A 83 -29.60 1.59 21.51
N LEU A 84 -29.59 2.91 21.72
CA LEU A 84 -29.88 3.92 20.70
C LEU A 84 -28.66 4.67 20.15
N ARG A 85 -27.46 4.40 20.67
CA ARG A 85 -26.23 5.13 20.29
C ARG A 85 -25.92 5.01 18.80
N GLY A 86 -26.13 3.83 18.19
CA GLY A 86 -25.93 3.65 16.75
C GLY A 86 -26.91 4.48 15.90
N VAL A 87 -28.15 4.62 16.37
CA VAL A 87 -29.15 5.50 15.73
C VAL A 87 -28.71 6.96 15.85
N ALA A 88 -28.28 7.39 17.04
CA ALA A 88 -27.76 8.73 17.26
C ALA A 88 -26.54 9.03 16.41
N ALA A 89 -25.61 8.08 16.29
CA ALA A 89 -24.43 8.19 15.43
C ALA A 89 -24.82 8.34 13.94
N ASN A 90 -25.83 7.60 13.46
CA ASN A 90 -26.32 7.73 12.09
C ASN A 90 -26.96 9.10 11.82
N ILE A 91 -27.77 9.63 12.74
CA ILE A 91 -28.38 10.98 12.63
C ILE A 91 -27.26 12.05 12.60
N LEU A 92 -26.27 11.93 13.48
CA LEU A 92 -25.11 12.84 13.48
C LEU A 92 -24.28 12.70 12.20
N TRP A 93 -24.14 11.50 11.65
CA TRP A 93 -23.45 11.29 10.39
C TRP A 93 -24.14 11.96 9.21
N GLU A 94 -25.46 11.87 9.13
CA GLU A 94 -26.26 12.59 8.13
C GLU A 94 -26.09 14.11 8.28
N LYS A 95 -26.14 14.61 9.53
CA LYS A 95 -25.90 16.03 9.83
C LYS A 95 -24.49 16.46 9.43
N ALA A 96 -23.47 15.63 9.69
CA ALA A 96 -22.11 15.87 9.27
C ALA A 96 -21.97 15.97 7.75
N ASN A 97 -22.64 15.07 7.00
CA ASN A 97 -22.67 15.14 5.54
C ASN A 97 -23.32 16.45 5.04
N ASN A 98 -24.38 16.92 5.67
CA ASN A 98 -25.02 18.19 5.32
C ASN A 98 -24.08 19.38 5.57
N TYR A 99 -23.32 19.40 6.67
CA TYR A 99 -22.29 20.43 6.92
C TYR A 99 -21.16 20.36 5.91
N LYS A 100 -20.70 19.16 5.54
CA LYS A 100 -19.71 18.97 4.48
C LYS A 100 -20.16 19.59 3.15
N MET A 101 -21.40 19.33 2.73
CA MET A 101 -21.96 19.90 1.49
C MET A 101 -22.02 21.42 1.52
N LYS A 102 -22.22 22.02 2.68
CA LYS A 102 -22.24 23.48 2.92
C LYS A 102 -20.87 24.08 3.16
N LYS A 103 -19.80 23.27 3.20
CA LYS A 103 -18.43 23.66 3.60
C LYS A 103 -18.35 24.31 5.00
N ASP A 104 -19.28 23.95 5.89
CA ASP A 104 -19.29 24.40 7.27
C ASP A 104 -18.36 23.51 8.11
N TRP A 105 -17.07 23.77 8.02
CA TRP A 105 -16.02 22.95 8.64
C TRP A 105 -16.05 22.95 10.16
N THR A 106 -16.50 24.05 10.77
CA THR A 106 -16.61 24.18 12.23
C THR A 106 -17.66 23.23 12.79
N ASN A 107 -18.88 23.30 12.25
CA ASN A 107 -19.98 22.44 12.69
C ASN A 107 -19.76 20.98 12.28
N LEU A 108 -19.14 20.73 11.13
CA LEU A 108 -18.71 19.39 10.71
C LEU A 108 -17.76 18.78 11.75
N SER A 109 -16.69 19.49 12.11
CA SER A 109 -15.70 19.03 13.09
C SER A 109 -16.33 18.74 14.45
N ALA A 110 -17.17 19.64 14.96
CA ALA A 110 -17.89 19.45 16.22
C ALA A 110 -18.80 18.22 16.19
N THR A 111 -19.52 18.01 15.07
CA THR A 111 -20.42 16.86 14.91
C THR A 111 -19.65 15.54 14.85
N LEU A 112 -18.53 15.50 14.12
CA LEU A 112 -17.69 14.30 14.04
C LEU A 112 -17.03 13.95 15.38
N GLN A 113 -16.64 14.95 16.19
CA GLN A 113 -16.20 14.73 17.57
C GLN A 113 -17.30 14.11 18.45
N GLN A 114 -18.57 14.53 18.27
CA GLN A 114 -19.68 13.90 18.99
C GLN A 114 -19.86 12.43 18.59
N ILE A 115 -19.72 12.11 17.29
CA ILE A 115 -19.80 10.73 16.82
C ILE A 115 -18.69 9.87 17.44
N THR A 116 -17.44 10.36 17.49
CA THR A 116 -16.32 9.60 18.07
C THR A 116 -16.47 9.36 19.58
N ARG A 117 -17.21 10.23 20.30
CA ARG A 117 -17.57 10.00 21.71
C ARG A 117 -18.65 8.93 21.87
N LEU A 118 -19.63 8.90 20.95
CA LEU A 118 -20.71 7.91 20.97
C LEU A 118 -20.25 6.54 20.48
N GLU A 119 -19.51 6.50 19.39
CA GLU A 119 -19.05 5.28 18.72
C GLU A 119 -17.53 5.35 18.45
N PRO A 120 -16.69 5.18 19.49
CA PRO A 120 -15.24 5.31 19.37
C PRO A 120 -14.60 4.25 18.47
N HIS A 121 -15.29 3.12 18.22
CA HIS A 121 -14.85 2.06 17.30
C HIS A 121 -15.30 2.29 15.86
N PHE A 122 -15.95 3.40 15.54
CA PHE A 122 -16.33 3.76 14.18
C PHE A 122 -15.12 4.38 13.44
N LEU A 123 -14.20 3.53 13.00
CA LEU A 123 -12.89 3.92 12.44
C LEU A 123 -12.97 4.92 11.29
N SER A 124 -14.00 4.78 10.43
CA SER A 124 -14.19 5.68 9.29
C SER A 124 -14.34 7.13 9.70
N VAL A 125 -14.90 7.41 10.89
CA VAL A 125 -15.04 8.78 11.40
C VAL A 125 -13.69 9.38 11.76
N TRP A 126 -12.82 8.61 12.43
CA TRP A 126 -11.46 9.05 12.76
C TRP A 126 -10.65 9.38 11.51
N ARG A 127 -10.67 8.49 10.54
CA ARG A 127 -9.96 8.67 9.27
C ARG A 127 -10.50 9.84 8.45
N PHE A 128 -11.85 9.93 8.33
CA PHE A 128 -12.49 10.99 7.57
C PHE A 128 -12.24 12.38 8.18
N GLN A 129 -12.36 12.52 9.51
CA GLN A 129 -12.12 13.81 10.16
C GLN A 129 -10.67 14.24 10.08
N ALA A 130 -9.73 13.32 10.27
CA ALA A 130 -8.32 13.61 10.10
C ALA A 130 -8.02 14.11 8.67
N TRP A 131 -8.59 13.44 7.66
CA TRP A 131 -8.49 13.87 6.28
C TRP A 131 -9.11 15.26 6.08
N ASN A 132 -10.31 15.48 6.62
CA ASN A 132 -10.99 16.76 6.52
C ASN A 132 -10.16 17.92 7.11
N LEU A 133 -9.59 17.73 8.30
CA LEU A 133 -8.74 18.73 8.93
C LEU A 133 -7.47 19.00 8.10
N SER A 134 -6.80 17.94 7.64
CA SER A 134 -5.49 18.05 7.00
C SER A 134 -5.54 18.47 5.53
N TYR A 135 -6.64 18.25 4.82
CA TYR A 135 -6.75 18.53 3.38
C TYR A 135 -7.80 19.58 3.05
N ASN A 136 -8.98 19.56 3.66
CA ASN A 136 -10.03 20.54 3.36
C ASN A 136 -9.83 21.82 4.17
N VAL A 137 -9.84 21.69 5.50
CA VAL A 137 -9.74 22.86 6.38
C VAL A 137 -8.39 23.55 6.23
N SER A 138 -7.30 22.78 6.15
CA SER A 138 -5.97 23.36 5.93
C SER A 138 -5.89 24.19 4.64
N ALA A 139 -6.57 23.79 3.56
CA ALA A 139 -6.55 24.47 2.28
C ALA A 139 -7.31 25.82 2.26
N GLU A 140 -8.15 26.10 3.27
CA GLU A 140 -8.85 27.38 3.39
C GLU A 140 -7.95 28.54 3.87
N PHE A 141 -6.72 28.24 4.28
CA PHE A 141 -5.77 29.23 4.78
C PHE A 141 -4.70 29.53 3.74
N ASP A 142 -4.34 30.79 3.58
CA ASP A 142 -3.25 31.20 2.69
C ASP A 142 -1.88 31.03 3.36
N ASP A 143 -1.78 31.23 4.66
CA ASP A 143 -0.56 31.10 5.44
C ASP A 143 -0.19 29.62 5.66
N TYR A 144 1.03 29.24 5.27
CA TYR A 144 1.49 27.85 5.38
C TYR A 144 1.69 27.41 6.85
N HIS A 145 1.89 28.31 7.81
CA HIS A 145 1.95 27.96 9.23
C HIS A 145 0.57 27.52 9.73
N GLU A 146 -0.49 28.24 9.34
CA GLU A 146 -1.86 27.84 9.68
C GLU A 146 -2.22 26.52 8.99
N ARG A 147 -1.86 26.35 7.72
CA ARG A 147 -2.02 25.08 7.02
C ARG A 147 -1.34 23.93 7.76
N TYR A 148 -0.09 24.12 8.17
CA TYR A 148 0.67 23.12 8.93
C TYR A 148 -0.04 22.79 10.27
N ARG A 149 -0.49 23.79 11.02
CA ARG A 149 -1.23 23.58 12.28
C ARG A 149 -2.46 22.69 12.10
N TRP A 150 -3.21 22.89 11.01
CA TRP A 150 -4.37 22.05 10.72
C TRP A 150 -3.99 20.63 10.29
N VAL A 151 -2.88 20.45 9.61
CA VAL A 151 -2.32 19.12 9.32
C VAL A 151 -1.98 18.40 10.62
N VAL A 152 -1.29 19.07 11.55
CA VAL A 152 -0.95 18.51 12.87
C VAL A 152 -2.21 18.17 13.67
N LYS A 153 -3.25 19.03 13.67
CA LYS A 153 -4.54 18.72 14.31
C LYS A 153 -5.18 17.44 13.74
N GLY A 154 -5.06 17.20 12.45
CA GLY A 154 -5.50 15.93 11.84
C GLY A 154 -4.71 14.73 12.33
N ILE A 155 -3.39 14.86 12.46
CA ILE A 155 -2.52 13.82 13.03
C ILE A 155 -2.89 13.56 14.50
N ASP A 156 -3.08 14.62 15.31
CA ASP A 156 -3.51 14.50 16.71
C ASP A 156 -4.84 13.77 16.84
N PHE A 157 -5.77 14.04 15.94
CA PHE A 157 -7.08 13.38 15.92
C PHE A 157 -6.95 11.88 15.62
N LEU A 158 -6.09 11.47 14.68
CA LEU A 158 -5.79 10.06 14.45
C LEU A 158 -5.15 9.40 15.66
N ARG A 159 -4.23 10.09 16.33
CA ARG A 159 -3.57 9.59 17.53
C ARG A 159 -4.56 9.38 18.68
N GLU A 160 -5.56 10.26 18.82
CA GLU A 160 -6.67 10.05 19.76
C GLU A 160 -7.47 8.80 19.36
N GLY A 161 -7.75 8.61 18.07
CA GLY A 161 -8.39 7.42 17.54
C GLY A 161 -7.63 6.14 17.87
N ILE A 162 -6.29 6.15 17.78
CA ILE A 162 -5.43 5.02 18.15
C ILE A 162 -5.54 4.70 19.64
N ARG A 163 -5.52 5.70 20.53
CA ARG A 163 -5.70 5.46 21.98
C ARG A 163 -7.00 4.74 22.32
N ARG A 164 -8.01 4.90 21.47
CA ARG A 164 -9.32 4.24 21.61
C ARG A 164 -9.44 2.93 20.84
N ASN A 165 -8.51 2.65 19.93
CA ASN A 165 -8.50 1.51 19.02
C ASN A 165 -7.08 1.00 18.84
N GLU A 166 -6.45 0.56 19.94
CA GLU A 166 -5.01 0.25 20.00
C GLU A 166 -4.56 -0.88 19.05
N ARG A 167 -5.48 -1.77 18.68
CA ARG A 167 -5.22 -2.92 17.81
C ARG A 167 -5.58 -2.70 16.33
N GLU A 168 -5.84 -1.45 15.93
CA GLU A 168 -6.24 -1.11 14.57
C GLU A 168 -5.03 -0.63 13.75
N PRO A 169 -4.41 -1.52 12.95
CA PRO A 169 -3.18 -1.20 12.24
C PRO A 169 -3.38 -0.08 11.22
N MET A 170 -4.60 0.06 10.66
CA MET A 170 -4.89 1.07 9.66
C MET A 170 -4.84 2.50 10.21
N LEU A 171 -5.28 2.74 11.44
CA LEU A 171 -5.15 4.07 12.07
C LEU A 171 -3.69 4.44 12.32
N VAL A 172 -2.88 3.46 12.75
CA VAL A 172 -1.44 3.64 12.96
C VAL A 172 -0.74 3.92 11.64
N TRP A 173 -1.10 3.21 10.57
CA TRP A 173 -0.62 3.41 9.22
C TRP A 173 -1.00 4.82 8.69
N ASP A 174 -2.26 5.25 8.91
CA ASP A 174 -2.73 6.58 8.50
C ASP A 174 -1.87 7.70 9.12
N VAL A 175 -1.45 7.60 10.39
CA VAL A 175 -0.53 8.58 10.99
C VAL A 175 0.80 8.63 10.23
N GLY A 176 1.39 7.47 9.93
CA GLY A 176 2.59 7.38 9.09
C GLY A 176 2.38 8.04 7.72
N TRP A 177 1.24 7.77 7.09
CA TRP A 177 0.88 8.36 5.80
C TRP A 177 0.79 9.89 5.85
N TYR A 178 0.14 10.48 6.87
CA TYR A 178 0.03 11.94 6.98
C TYR A 178 1.38 12.60 7.21
N ILE A 179 2.23 12.01 8.06
CA ILE A 179 3.57 12.51 8.33
C ILE A 179 4.47 12.41 7.08
N THR A 180 4.39 11.33 6.33
CA THR A 180 5.19 11.17 5.11
C THR A 180 4.58 11.93 3.94
N HIS A 181 3.33 11.63 3.58
CA HIS A 181 2.73 12.15 2.36
C HIS A 181 2.30 13.62 2.50
N LYS A 182 1.49 13.98 3.50
CA LYS A 182 0.98 15.35 3.60
C LYS A 182 2.07 16.36 3.96
N ILE A 183 3.01 15.99 4.84
CA ILE A 183 4.14 16.88 5.19
C ILE A 183 5.24 16.82 4.13
N GLY A 184 5.51 15.65 3.55
CA GLY A 184 6.66 15.43 2.66
C GLY A 184 6.42 15.70 1.18
N THR A 185 5.16 15.76 0.69
CA THR A 185 4.85 15.89 -0.75
C THR A 185 3.84 16.97 -1.11
N ALA A 186 3.34 17.76 -0.14
CA ALA A 186 2.49 18.92 -0.42
C ALA A 186 3.26 20.00 -1.20
N ASP A 187 2.55 20.94 -1.80
CA ASP A 187 3.17 22.08 -2.49
C ASP A 187 4.11 22.87 -1.56
N GLU A 188 3.77 22.93 -0.26
CA GLU A 188 4.56 23.54 0.80
C GLU A 188 5.53 22.55 1.50
N ALA A 189 5.87 21.43 0.88
CA ALA A 189 6.66 20.36 1.51
C ALA A 189 7.97 20.87 2.14
N LYS A 190 8.68 21.79 1.50
CA LYS A 190 9.91 22.36 2.04
C LYS A 190 9.67 23.09 3.37
N GLN A 191 8.60 23.90 3.44
CA GLN A 191 8.20 24.63 4.64
C GLN A 191 7.65 23.66 5.70
N PHE A 192 6.80 22.74 5.33
CA PHE A 192 6.19 21.76 6.24
C PHE A 192 7.23 20.85 6.88
N ARG A 193 8.20 20.35 6.11
CA ARG A 193 9.30 19.52 6.64
C ARG A 193 10.14 20.29 7.66
N ARG A 194 10.42 21.59 7.41
CA ARG A 194 11.13 22.45 8.37
C ARG A 194 10.30 22.66 9.63
N LEU A 195 9.04 23.09 9.52
CA LEU A 195 8.15 23.28 10.66
C LEU A 195 8.00 21.99 11.48
N PHE A 196 7.84 20.85 10.82
CA PHE A 196 7.75 19.55 11.50
C PHE A 196 9.00 19.23 12.32
N LYS A 197 10.16 19.49 11.76
CA LYS A 197 11.43 19.26 12.46
C LYS A 197 11.58 20.15 13.70
N GLU A 198 11.09 21.38 13.63
CA GLU A 198 11.20 22.41 14.69
C GLU A 198 10.03 22.39 15.69
N ASP A 199 9.01 21.54 15.50
CA ASP A 199 7.76 21.51 16.29
C ASP A 199 7.92 20.80 17.65
N ASP A 200 8.64 21.45 18.58
CA ASP A 200 8.84 20.92 19.94
C ASP A 200 7.55 20.69 20.72
N GLU A 201 6.51 21.51 20.46
CA GLU A 201 5.24 21.39 21.15
C GLU A 201 4.53 20.09 20.79
N SER A 202 4.41 19.80 19.51
CA SER A 202 3.76 18.58 19.03
C SER A 202 4.54 17.34 19.45
N PHE A 203 5.87 17.34 19.31
CA PHE A 203 6.69 16.21 19.73
C PHE A 203 6.56 15.91 21.22
N ARG A 204 6.60 16.94 22.10
CA ARG A 204 6.35 16.76 23.55
C ARG A 204 4.94 16.22 23.83
N ARG A 205 3.91 16.78 23.19
CA ARG A 205 2.51 16.31 23.31
C ARG A 205 2.36 14.86 22.84
N TRP A 206 3.16 14.45 21.88
CA TRP A 206 3.20 13.08 21.37
C TRP A 206 3.97 12.11 22.25
N GLY A 207 4.72 12.61 23.24
CA GLY A 207 5.62 11.79 24.05
C GLY A 207 6.83 11.28 23.27
N ASP A 208 7.21 11.99 22.21
CA ASP A 208 8.38 11.69 21.40
C ASP A 208 9.48 12.74 21.72
N PHE A 209 10.51 12.31 22.41
CA PHE A 209 11.59 13.17 22.91
C PHE A 209 12.86 13.06 22.08
N ARG A 210 12.76 12.60 20.82
CA ARG A 210 13.93 12.55 19.93
C ARG A 210 14.51 13.95 19.68
N PRO A 211 15.84 14.06 19.52
CA PRO A 211 16.49 15.33 19.23
C PRO A 211 16.05 15.88 17.86
N VAL A 212 16.17 17.18 17.66
CA VAL A 212 15.69 17.90 16.46
C VAL A 212 16.29 17.34 15.18
N GLU A 213 17.57 16.94 15.20
CA GLU A 213 18.27 16.32 14.06
C GLU A 213 17.63 15.03 13.58
N ASP A 214 16.97 14.27 14.46
CA ASP A 214 16.32 12.99 14.16
C ASP A 214 14.83 13.13 13.80
N ARG A 215 14.31 14.38 13.77
CA ARG A 215 12.89 14.66 13.46
C ARG A 215 12.63 14.83 11.97
N ASP A 216 13.22 13.99 11.13
CA ASP A 216 12.86 13.97 9.71
C ASP A 216 11.49 13.32 9.52
N ASN A 217 10.61 13.95 8.74
CA ASN A 217 9.24 13.48 8.54
C ASN A 217 9.18 12.07 7.92
N TRP A 218 10.10 11.73 7.01
CA TRP A 218 10.14 10.40 6.40
C TRP A 218 10.55 9.33 7.41
N LEU A 219 11.53 9.62 8.26
CA LEU A 219 11.99 8.68 9.28
C LEU A 219 10.99 8.54 10.43
N VAL A 220 10.35 9.63 10.87
CA VAL A 220 9.28 9.57 11.88
C VAL A 220 8.06 8.80 11.34
N GLY A 221 7.65 9.05 10.11
CA GLY A 221 6.57 8.32 9.48
C GLY A 221 6.91 6.83 9.29
N LYS A 222 8.16 6.51 8.96
CA LYS A 222 8.68 5.14 8.89
C LYS A 222 8.49 4.38 10.20
N ASP A 223 8.73 5.03 11.35
CA ASP A 223 8.49 4.43 12.67
C ASP A 223 7.01 4.10 12.90
N TRP A 224 6.10 4.94 12.39
CA TRP A 224 4.66 4.67 12.44
C TRP A 224 4.27 3.49 11.54
N PHE A 225 4.83 3.37 10.35
CA PHE A 225 4.62 2.20 9.50
C PHE A 225 5.17 0.93 10.15
N ALA A 226 6.33 1.00 10.81
CA ALA A 226 6.88 -0.14 11.55
C ALA A 226 5.97 -0.57 12.74
N LYS A 227 5.34 0.39 13.43
CA LYS A 227 4.35 0.09 14.48
C LYS A 227 3.11 -0.60 13.89
N SER A 228 2.63 -0.13 12.73
CA SER A 228 1.49 -0.73 12.04
C SER A 228 1.81 -2.15 11.56
N GLU A 229 2.97 -2.36 10.95
CA GLU A 229 3.50 -3.67 10.54
C GLU A 229 3.53 -4.65 11.71
N LYS A 230 4.02 -4.21 12.88
CA LYS A 230 4.06 -5.04 14.10
C LYS A 230 2.68 -5.48 14.57
N LEU A 231 1.65 -4.63 14.46
CA LEU A 231 0.27 -5.02 14.77
C LEU A 231 -0.23 -6.12 13.82
N VAL A 232 0.11 -6.03 12.54
CA VAL A 232 -0.22 -7.06 11.54
C VAL A 232 0.46 -8.38 11.87
N GLU A 233 1.75 -8.36 12.22
CA GLU A 233 2.52 -9.54 12.67
C GLU A 233 1.91 -10.18 13.94
N GLN A 234 1.28 -9.38 14.81
CA GLN A 234 0.56 -9.83 16.00
C GLN A 234 -0.86 -10.36 15.71
N GLY A 235 -1.25 -10.47 14.43
CA GLY A 235 -2.54 -11.01 14.01
C GLY A 235 -3.70 -10.03 14.16
N ALA A 236 -3.48 -8.73 14.06
CA ALA A 236 -4.56 -7.75 14.02
C ALA A 236 -5.47 -7.98 12.80
N ASP A 237 -6.77 -7.71 12.96
CA ASP A 237 -7.72 -7.81 11.86
C ASP A 237 -7.48 -6.72 10.81
N LEU A 238 -7.19 -7.13 9.59
CA LEU A 238 -6.91 -6.24 8.45
C LEU A 238 -8.18 -5.79 7.72
N ARG A 239 -9.32 -6.32 8.13
CA ARG A 239 -10.65 -6.05 7.55
C ARG A 239 -10.62 -6.22 6.03
N LYS A 240 -10.42 -6.07 5.11
CA LYS A 240 -10.33 -6.27 3.66
C LYS A 240 -9.06 -5.65 3.04
N THR A 241 -8.15 -5.14 3.88
CA THR A 241 -6.91 -4.53 3.38
C THR A 241 -5.88 -5.62 3.11
N THR A 242 -5.20 -5.53 1.97
CA THR A 242 -4.12 -6.46 1.67
C THR A 242 -2.94 -6.30 2.64
N PRO A 243 -2.44 -7.38 3.24
CA PRO A 243 -1.32 -7.30 4.18
C PRO A 243 -0.07 -6.61 3.63
N VAL A 244 0.29 -6.87 2.36
CA VAL A 244 1.51 -6.32 1.74
C VAL A 244 1.61 -4.80 1.80
N LEU A 245 0.48 -4.09 1.88
CA LEU A 245 0.45 -2.63 2.01
C LEU A 245 1.16 -2.15 3.30
N PHE A 246 0.96 -2.86 4.42
CA PHE A 246 1.53 -2.47 5.71
C PHE A 246 3.05 -2.61 5.76
N TYR A 247 3.62 -3.48 4.94
CA TYR A 247 5.06 -3.76 4.90
C TYR A 247 5.80 -2.85 3.90
N SER A 248 5.15 -2.40 2.82
CA SER A 248 5.80 -1.66 1.73
C SER A 248 6.19 -0.23 2.09
N HIS A 249 5.44 0.44 2.99
CA HIS A 249 5.64 1.86 3.28
C HIS A 249 6.86 2.15 4.15
N LYS A 250 7.35 1.18 4.90
CA LYS A 250 8.58 1.32 5.68
C LYS A 250 9.81 1.48 4.78
N PRO A 251 10.14 0.56 3.85
CA PRO A 251 11.23 0.75 2.92
C PRO A 251 10.99 1.92 1.96
N MET A 252 9.74 2.21 1.57
CA MET A 252 9.40 3.38 0.77
C MET A 252 9.77 4.69 1.47
N SER A 253 9.49 4.80 2.78
CA SER A 253 9.87 5.99 3.55
C SER A 253 11.38 6.18 3.61
N GLN A 254 12.17 5.10 3.66
CA GLN A 254 13.61 5.17 3.61
C GLN A 254 14.11 5.70 2.25
N MET A 255 13.50 5.26 1.14
CA MET A 255 13.82 5.79 -0.19
C MET A 255 13.48 7.28 -0.29
N ASN A 256 12.28 7.67 0.15
CA ASN A 256 11.85 9.07 0.14
C ASN A 256 12.77 9.96 1.00
N TYR A 257 13.27 9.44 2.12
CA TYR A 257 14.31 10.12 2.90
C TYR A 257 15.60 10.31 2.11
N SER A 258 16.05 9.26 1.40
CA SER A 258 17.27 9.31 0.58
C SER A 258 17.13 10.35 -0.54
N GLU A 259 16.00 10.37 -1.25
CA GLU A 259 15.70 11.39 -2.25
C GLU A 259 15.61 12.80 -1.65
N ALA A 260 15.05 12.93 -0.45
CA ALA A 260 14.88 14.22 0.20
C ALA A 260 16.20 14.84 0.61
N ILE A 261 17.15 14.07 1.16
CA ILE A 261 18.47 14.60 1.49
C ILE A 261 19.29 14.99 0.27
N GLU A 262 19.14 14.26 -0.86
CA GLU A 262 19.75 14.64 -2.14
C GLU A 262 19.18 15.95 -2.70
N LYS A 263 17.85 16.14 -2.62
CA LYS A 263 17.18 17.40 -2.97
C LYS A 263 17.62 18.58 -2.09
N ASP A 264 18.01 18.29 -0.85
CA ASP A 264 18.58 19.27 0.08
C ASP A 264 20.09 19.45 -0.12
N GLY A 265 20.69 18.84 -1.16
CA GLY A 265 22.11 18.97 -1.53
C GLY A 265 23.05 18.10 -0.71
N VAL A 266 22.54 17.13 0.03
CA VAL A 266 23.34 16.21 0.85
C VAL A 266 23.64 14.94 0.05
N PHE A 267 24.90 14.80 -0.34
CA PHE A 267 25.42 13.67 -1.11
C PHE A 267 26.51 12.91 -0.33
N GLU A 268 27.31 12.15 -1.04
CA GLU A 268 28.47 11.41 -0.54
C GLU A 268 28.07 10.30 0.44
N GLU A 269 28.75 10.18 1.56
CA GLU A 269 28.60 9.06 2.48
C GLU A 269 27.20 8.96 3.09
N LYS A 270 26.59 10.09 3.42
CA LYS A 270 25.24 10.10 4.02
C LYS A 270 24.17 9.61 3.02
N ALA A 271 24.23 10.05 1.78
CA ALA A 271 23.31 9.57 0.74
C ALA A 271 23.58 8.09 0.43
N ARG A 272 24.84 7.69 0.31
CA ARG A 272 25.23 6.29 0.07
C ARG A 272 24.68 5.36 1.17
N ILE A 273 24.90 5.70 2.45
CA ILE A 273 24.39 4.91 3.57
C ILE A 273 22.87 4.85 3.53
N SER A 274 22.20 5.98 3.24
CA SER A 274 20.74 6.04 3.18
C SER A 274 20.16 5.14 2.09
N TRP A 275 20.71 5.17 0.88
CA TRP A 275 20.30 4.30 -0.24
C TRP A 275 20.64 2.83 0.01
N THR A 276 21.82 2.53 0.57
CA THR A 276 22.18 1.16 0.98
C THR A 276 21.16 0.62 1.98
N ARG A 277 20.76 1.43 2.94
CA ARG A 277 19.70 1.04 3.89
C ARG A 277 18.34 0.82 3.21
N ALA A 278 17.98 1.67 2.25
CA ALA A 278 16.75 1.50 1.46
C ALA A 278 16.76 0.17 0.70
N SER A 279 17.89 -0.15 0.02
CA SER A 279 18.06 -1.42 -0.69
C SER A 279 17.95 -2.62 0.23
N GLN A 280 18.59 -2.57 1.41
CA GLN A 280 18.49 -3.63 2.41
C GLN A 280 17.06 -3.78 2.94
N GLU A 281 16.35 -2.70 3.23
CA GLU A 281 14.97 -2.76 3.71
C GLU A 281 13.99 -3.32 2.67
N TRP A 282 14.20 -3.09 1.37
CA TRP A 282 13.43 -3.74 0.31
C TRP A 282 13.73 -5.23 0.21
N TYR A 283 14.99 -5.63 0.38
CA TYR A 283 15.38 -7.04 0.44
C TYR A 283 14.73 -7.73 1.65
N ASP A 284 14.83 -7.13 2.83
CA ASP A 284 14.25 -7.65 4.08
C ASP A 284 12.72 -7.76 3.98
N TYR A 285 12.07 -6.78 3.36
CA TYR A 285 10.63 -6.83 3.07
C TYR A 285 10.27 -8.04 2.22
N GLY A 286 11.02 -8.29 1.16
CA GLY A 286 10.80 -9.45 0.31
C GLY A 286 11.03 -10.79 0.99
N ALA A 287 11.88 -10.83 2.02
CA ALA A 287 12.18 -12.02 2.80
C ALA A 287 11.20 -12.27 3.97
N LYS A 288 10.35 -11.27 4.33
CA LYS A 288 9.40 -11.42 5.42
C LYS A 288 8.27 -12.39 5.12
N ALA A 289 7.86 -13.14 6.16
CA ALA A 289 6.66 -13.97 6.12
C ALA A 289 5.41 -13.07 6.23
N ILE A 290 4.84 -12.68 5.10
CA ILE A 290 3.67 -11.82 5.02
C ILE A 290 2.42 -12.69 5.05
N PRO A 291 1.44 -12.46 5.95
CA PRO A 291 0.20 -13.20 5.95
C PRO A 291 -0.51 -13.11 4.59
N ALA A 292 -0.95 -14.23 4.04
CA ALA A 292 -1.79 -14.25 2.84
C ALA A 292 -3.25 -13.96 3.20
N VAL A 293 -4.09 -13.77 2.17
CA VAL A 293 -5.55 -13.65 2.35
C VAL A 293 -6.13 -14.96 2.92
N GLU A 294 -5.58 -16.12 2.54
CA GLU A 294 -5.97 -17.40 3.08
C GLU A 294 -5.34 -17.61 4.47
N PRO A 295 -6.14 -17.89 5.51
CA PRO A 295 -5.64 -18.05 6.87
C PRO A 295 -4.56 -19.13 6.98
N GLY A 296 -3.48 -18.83 7.69
CA GLY A 296 -2.36 -19.75 7.94
C GLY A 296 -1.35 -19.87 6.79
N GLN A 297 -1.56 -19.17 5.67
CA GLN A 297 -0.57 -19.11 4.60
C GLN A 297 0.27 -17.83 4.71
N PHE A 298 1.53 -17.94 4.29
CA PHE A 298 2.48 -16.84 4.26
C PHE A 298 3.12 -16.72 2.88
N ILE A 299 3.47 -15.49 2.51
CA ILE A 299 4.11 -15.16 1.26
C ILE A 299 5.45 -14.49 1.56
N HIS A 300 6.50 -14.92 0.88
CA HIS A 300 7.80 -14.26 0.84
C HIS A 300 7.99 -13.73 -0.56
N LEU A 301 8.02 -12.42 -0.74
CA LEU A 301 8.05 -11.83 -2.08
C LEU A 301 9.34 -12.19 -2.87
N ASN A 302 10.41 -12.58 -2.17
CA ASN A 302 11.67 -13.01 -2.82
C ASN A 302 11.59 -14.42 -3.42
N ASP A 303 10.54 -15.22 -3.16
CA ASP A 303 10.53 -16.64 -3.51
C ASP A 303 9.99 -16.95 -4.92
N ALA A 304 9.51 -15.96 -5.68
CA ALA A 304 8.90 -16.21 -7.00
C ALA A 304 9.84 -16.97 -7.95
N GLU A 305 11.09 -16.53 -8.04
CA GLU A 305 12.10 -17.14 -8.93
C GLU A 305 12.49 -18.55 -8.46
N GLN A 306 12.49 -18.80 -7.14
CA GLN A 306 12.71 -20.12 -6.58
C GLN A 306 11.55 -21.06 -6.93
N PHE A 307 10.32 -20.59 -6.86
CA PHE A 307 9.16 -21.39 -7.24
C PHE A 307 9.16 -21.71 -8.73
N ASP A 308 9.56 -20.78 -9.60
CA ASP A 308 9.74 -21.04 -11.03
C ASP A 308 10.82 -22.11 -11.28
N ALA A 309 11.94 -22.02 -10.60
CA ALA A 309 13.01 -23.01 -10.73
C ALA A 309 12.56 -24.41 -10.26
N GLU A 310 11.81 -24.49 -9.16
CA GLU A 310 11.26 -25.73 -8.66
C GLU A 310 10.16 -26.30 -9.59
N ALA A 311 9.34 -25.44 -10.20
CA ALA A 311 8.38 -25.85 -11.23
C ALA A 311 9.11 -26.41 -12.45
N ALA A 312 10.07 -25.68 -13.00
CA ALA A 312 10.85 -26.09 -14.16
C ALA A 312 11.57 -27.43 -13.94
N LYS A 313 12.11 -27.67 -12.74
CA LYS A 313 12.73 -28.95 -12.36
C LYS A 313 11.73 -30.11 -12.43
N ARG A 314 10.47 -29.91 -11.94
CA ARG A 314 9.43 -30.96 -12.01
C ARG A 314 8.96 -31.17 -13.43
N VAL A 315 8.80 -30.10 -14.21
CA VAL A 315 8.46 -30.18 -15.64
C VAL A 315 9.52 -30.97 -16.40
N ALA A 316 10.79 -30.66 -16.23
CA ALA A 316 11.88 -31.40 -16.87
C ALA A 316 11.88 -32.90 -16.47
N ALA A 317 11.66 -33.22 -15.20
CA ALA A 317 11.54 -34.61 -14.74
C ALA A 317 10.29 -35.33 -15.31
N LEU A 318 9.17 -34.60 -15.49
CA LEU A 318 7.96 -35.15 -16.11
C LEU A 318 8.21 -35.44 -17.61
N GLU A 319 8.83 -34.53 -18.34
CA GLU A 319 9.14 -34.66 -19.77
C GLU A 319 10.18 -35.73 -20.06
N ALA A 320 11.05 -36.04 -19.08
CA ALA A 320 12.04 -37.11 -19.18
C ALA A 320 11.42 -38.51 -19.25
N PHE A 321 10.16 -38.74 -18.84
CA PHE A 321 9.50 -40.03 -18.98
C PHE A 321 9.17 -40.38 -20.43
N GLU A 322 8.83 -39.41 -21.25
CA GLU A 322 8.60 -39.56 -22.68
C GLU A 322 9.03 -38.29 -23.42
N PRO A 323 10.32 -38.19 -23.81
CA PRO A 323 10.87 -37.02 -24.48
C PRO A 323 10.12 -36.73 -25.81
N GLY A 324 9.78 -35.46 -26.02
CA GLY A 324 9.07 -34.99 -27.21
C GLY A 324 7.56 -35.23 -27.21
N LEU A 325 7.00 -35.79 -26.12
CA LEU A 325 5.55 -36.03 -26.05
C LEU A 325 4.75 -34.72 -26.10
N ARG A 326 5.24 -33.67 -25.43
CA ARG A 326 4.61 -32.34 -25.42
C ARG A 326 4.55 -31.75 -26.83
N GLU A 327 5.68 -31.74 -27.54
CA GLU A 327 5.79 -31.24 -28.91
C GLU A 327 4.93 -32.04 -29.87
N LYS A 328 4.92 -33.36 -29.74
CA LYS A 328 4.07 -34.26 -30.51
C LYS A 328 2.58 -33.94 -30.28
N THR A 329 2.17 -33.78 -29.03
CA THR A 329 0.79 -33.45 -28.67
C THR A 329 0.40 -32.07 -29.19
N HIS A 330 1.29 -31.07 -29.03
CA HIS A 330 1.08 -29.73 -29.55
C HIS A 330 0.93 -29.75 -31.08
N LYS A 331 1.81 -30.44 -31.78
CA LYS A 331 1.75 -30.57 -33.23
C LYS A 331 0.44 -31.20 -33.69
N GLN A 332 -0.01 -32.29 -33.07
CA GLN A 332 -1.29 -32.93 -33.36
C GLN A 332 -2.48 -31.97 -33.18
N ARG A 333 -2.45 -31.17 -32.09
CA ARG A 333 -3.49 -30.17 -31.85
C ARG A 333 -3.46 -29.03 -32.86
N TYR A 334 -2.26 -28.59 -33.26
CA TYR A 334 -2.10 -27.57 -34.30
C TYR A 334 -2.64 -28.05 -35.65
N GLU A 335 -2.36 -29.28 -36.02
CA GLU A 335 -2.89 -29.89 -37.24
C GLU A 335 -4.44 -30.05 -37.20
N ALA A 336 -5.03 -30.17 -36.01
CA ALA A 336 -6.46 -30.25 -35.80
C ALA A 336 -7.19 -28.89 -35.75
N LEU A 337 -6.47 -27.76 -35.72
CA LEU A 337 -7.06 -26.44 -35.81
C LEU A 337 -7.67 -26.19 -37.20
N SER A 338 -8.74 -25.42 -37.25
CA SER A 338 -9.30 -24.95 -38.53
C SER A 338 -8.31 -24.01 -39.25
N VAL A 339 -8.48 -23.86 -40.55
CA VAL A 339 -7.64 -22.95 -41.37
C VAL A 339 -7.69 -21.53 -40.85
N ALA A 340 -8.86 -21.06 -40.37
CA ALA A 340 -9.04 -19.72 -39.84
C ALA A 340 -8.29 -19.54 -38.49
N GLU A 341 -8.36 -20.52 -37.58
CA GLU A 341 -7.66 -20.51 -36.30
C GLU A 341 -6.14 -20.53 -36.50
N ARG A 342 -5.62 -21.39 -37.38
CA ARG A 342 -4.18 -21.44 -37.71
C ARG A 342 -3.69 -20.11 -38.24
N LYS A 343 -4.39 -19.55 -39.24
CA LYS A 343 -4.04 -18.23 -39.78
C LYS A 343 -4.01 -17.16 -38.72
N ALA A 344 -5.00 -17.11 -37.83
CA ALA A 344 -5.07 -16.13 -36.77
C ALA A 344 -3.93 -16.31 -35.75
N TYR A 345 -3.61 -17.54 -35.39
CA TYR A 345 -2.51 -17.86 -34.46
C TYR A 345 -1.17 -17.49 -35.06
N ASP A 346 -0.89 -17.79 -36.34
CA ASP A 346 0.36 -17.49 -37.03
C ASP A 346 0.52 -15.99 -37.38
N THR A 347 -0.58 -15.21 -37.34
CA THR A 347 -0.54 -13.77 -37.61
C THR A 347 0.09 -13.04 -36.41
N PRO A 348 1.12 -12.20 -36.62
CA PRO A 348 1.72 -11.39 -35.54
C PRO A 348 0.66 -10.55 -34.80
N PRO A 349 0.75 -10.43 -33.46
CA PRO A 349 -0.25 -9.74 -32.65
C PRO A 349 -0.61 -8.34 -33.13
N GLU A 350 0.38 -7.56 -33.57
CA GLU A 350 0.22 -6.19 -34.06
C GLU A 350 -0.55 -6.09 -35.40
N LYS A 351 -0.72 -7.21 -36.10
CA LYS A 351 -1.42 -7.27 -37.39
C LYS A 351 -2.77 -7.94 -37.31
N ARG A 352 -3.17 -8.43 -36.13
CA ARG A 352 -4.45 -9.14 -35.94
C ARG A 352 -5.63 -8.16 -35.94
N THR A 353 -6.67 -8.53 -36.67
CA THR A 353 -8.00 -7.92 -36.54
C THR A 353 -8.65 -8.37 -35.21
N ALA A 354 -9.71 -7.70 -34.76
CA ALA A 354 -10.45 -8.09 -33.56
C ALA A 354 -10.93 -9.56 -33.63
N ARG A 355 -11.40 -10.01 -34.78
CA ARG A 355 -11.83 -11.39 -34.99
C ARG A 355 -10.67 -12.39 -34.96
N GLU A 356 -9.52 -12.02 -35.51
CA GLU A 356 -8.31 -12.85 -35.45
C GLU A 356 -7.75 -12.93 -34.03
N TRP A 357 -7.91 -11.89 -33.21
CA TRP A 357 -7.59 -11.97 -31.81
C TRP A 357 -8.40 -13.03 -31.06
N GLU A 358 -9.73 -13.08 -31.27
CA GLU A 358 -10.58 -14.10 -30.66
C GLU A 358 -10.19 -15.52 -31.10
N LEU A 359 -9.98 -15.72 -32.42
CA LEU A 359 -9.58 -17.01 -32.96
C LEU A 359 -8.20 -17.45 -32.51
N ALA A 360 -7.25 -16.52 -32.43
CA ALA A 360 -5.91 -16.81 -31.94
C ALA A 360 -5.92 -17.21 -30.44
N GLN A 361 -6.74 -16.56 -29.63
CA GLN A 361 -6.91 -16.93 -28.22
C GLN A 361 -7.53 -18.33 -28.09
N GLN A 362 -8.57 -18.64 -28.85
CA GLN A 362 -9.17 -19.97 -28.86
C GLN A 362 -8.19 -21.06 -29.35
N ALA A 363 -7.35 -20.72 -30.33
CA ALA A 363 -6.30 -21.62 -30.81
C ALA A 363 -5.25 -21.86 -29.71
N GLU A 364 -4.79 -20.81 -29.02
CA GLU A 364 -3.81 -20.90 -27.93
C GLU A 364 -4.32 -21.77 -26.78
N ASP A 365 -5.59 -21.60 -26.37
CA ASP A 365 -6.23 -22.43 -25.34
C ASP A 365 -6.26 -23.92 -25.72
N ARG A 366 -6.51 -24.23 -27.02
CA ARG A 366 -6.48 -25.59 -27.53
C ARG A 366 -5.08 -26.16 -27.65
N LEU A 367 -4.10 -25.35 -28.03
CA LEU A 367 -2.71 -25.76 -28.21
C LEU A 367 -2.01 -26.00 -26.89
N THR A 368 -2.41 -25.29 -25.80
CA THR A 368 -1.83 -25.42 -24.49
C THR A 368 -1.92 -26.82 -23.95
N VAL A 369 -0.79 -27.50 -23.78
CA VAL A 369 -0.69 -28.84 -23.19
C VAL A 369 -0.36 -28.72 -21.72
N THR A 370 -1.36 -28.89 -20.85
CA THR A 370 -1.15 -28.82 -19.40
C THR A 370 -0.32 -30.00 -18.89
N HIS A 371 0.35 -29.84 -17.75
CA HIS A 371 1.14 -30.90 -17.13
C HIS A 371 0.31 -32.13 -16.82
N ASP A 372 -0.93 -31.97 -16.35
CA ASP A 372 -1.87 -33.07 -16.08
C ASP A 372 -2.26 -33.83 -17.37
N GLN A 373 -2.51 -33.11 -18.46
CA GLN A 373 -2.80 -33.72 -19.75
C GLN A 373 -1.62 -34.52 -20.29
N LEU A 374 -0.40 -34.01 -20.13
CA LEU A 374 0.83 -34.69 -20.49
C LEU A 374 1.01 -35.97 -19.65
N ALA A 375 0.89 -35.86 -18.32
CA ALA A 375 1.05 -36.97 -17.39
C ALA A 375 0.04 -38.12 -17.65
N ARG A 376 -1.19 -37.80 -18.06
CA ARG A 376 -2.22 -38.80 -18.38
C ARG A 376 -1.92 -39.59 -19.64
N GLN A 377 -1.13 -39.08 -20.58
CA GLN A 377 -0.74 -39.79 -21.79
C GLN A 377 0.38 -40.79 -21.51
N ILE A 378 1.18 -40.60 -20.43
CA ILE A 378 2.21 -41.53 -20.02
C ILE A 378 1.57 -42.81 -19.48
N THR A 379 1.98 -43.98 -20.02
CA THR A 379 1.45 -45.29 -19.67
C THR A 379 2.47 -46.12 -18.84
N GLY A 380 2.00 -47.26 -18.30
CA GLY A 380 2.86 -48.16 -17.55
C GLY A 380 3.19 -47.74 -16.12
N PRO A 381 4.28 -48.26 -15.52
CA PRO A 381 4.61 -48.06 -14.12
C PRO A 381 4.98 -46.59 -13.76
N SER A 382 5.40 -45.80 -14.74
CA SER A 382 5.77 -44.40 -14.54
C SER A 382 4.58 -43.44 -14.41
N ARG A 383 3.34 -43.86 -14.72
CA ARG A 383 2.15 -43.01 -14.74
C ARG A 383 1.87 -42.31 -13.40
N THR A 384 1.96 -43.05 -12.29
CA THR A 384 1.70 -42.48 -10.96
C THR A 384 2.73 -41.40 -10.61
N ALA A 385 4.02 -41.64 -10.94
CA ALA A 385 5.10 -40.67 -10.73
C ALA A 385 4.91 -39.44 -11.61
N ALA A 386 4.51 -39.61 -12.88
CA ALA A 386 4.21 -38.52 -13.81
C ALA A 386 3.07 -37.63 -13.31
N ILE A 387 1.97 -38.22 -12.84
CA ILE A 387 0.83 -37.48 -12.26
C ILE A 387 1.26 -36.68 -11.00
N LYS A 388 2.12 -37.28 -10.15
CA LYS A 388 2.64 -36.58 -8.98
C LYS A 388 3.48 -35.36 -9.39
N LEU A 389 4.43 -35.53 -10.31
CA LEU A 389 5.27 -34.43 -10.82
C LEU A 389 4.45 -33.32 -11.48
N ALA A 390 3.43 -33.69 -12.27
CA ALA A 390 2.53 -32.74 -12.91
C ALA A 390 1.79 -31.86 -11.89
N ARG A 391 1.30 -32.45 -10.79
CA ARG A 391 0.64 -31.72 -9.70
C ARG A 391 1.61 -30.81 -8.94
N GLU A 392 2.79 -31.32 -8.63
CA GLU A 392 3.83 -30.53 -7.95
C GLU A 392 4.27 -29.35 -8.83
N ALA A 393 4.47 -29.55 -10.15
CA ALA A 393 4.80 -28.47 -11.07
C ALA A 393 3.71 -27.38 -11.07
N ALA A 394 2.45 -27.77 -11.25
CA ALA A 394 1.33 -26.84 -11.25
C ALA A 394 1.16 -26.09 -9.91
N ASP A 395 1.44 -26.74 -8.79
CA ASP A 395 1.41 -26.11 -7.46
C ASP A 395 2.50 -25.04 -7.33
N PHE A 396 3.73 -25.32 -7.79
CA PHE A 396 4.81 -24.33 -7.77
C PHE A 396 4.55 -23.17 -8.74
N GLU A 397 4.04 -23.42 -9.94
CA GLU A 397 3.61 -22.36 -10.87
C GLU A 397 2.54 -21.46 -10.27
N LYS A 398 1.54 -22.06 -9.61
CA LYS A 398 0.50 -21.30 -8.90
C LYS A 398 1.09 -20.45 -7.77
N LYS A 399 2.05 -20.98 -7.00
CA LYS A 399 2.75 -20.23 -5.94
C LYS A 399 3.55 -19.07 -6.51
N ALA A 400 4.28 -19.29 -7.61
CA ALA A 400 5.02 -18.24 -8.31
C ALA A 400 4.08 -17.13 -8.81
N GLU A 401 2.97 -17.48 -9.46
CA GLU A 401 2.02 -16.50 -9.98
C GLU A 401 1.32 -15.73 -8.85
N ASN A 402 0.88 -16.40 -7.79
CA ASN A 402 0.34 -15.73 -6.60
C ASN A 402 1.36 -14.72 -6.05
N ASN A 403 2.63 -15.11 -5.94
CA ASN A 403 3.69 -14.23 -5.47
C ASN A 403 3.83 -13.00 -6.39
N ARG A 404 3.83 -13.16 -7.72
CA ARG A 404 3.87 -12.06 -8.67
C ARG A 404 2.65 -11.13 -8.55
N ILE A 405 1.45 -11.66 -8.25
CA ILE A 405 0.27 -10.84 -7.98
C ILE A 405 0.52 -9.90 -6.79
N TYR A 406 1.06 -10.42 -5.69
CA TYR A 406 1.40 -9.59 -4.52
C TYR A 406 2.52 -8.59 -4.82
N ARG A 407 3.56 -8.98 -5.58
CA ARG A 407 4.61 -8.06 -6.05
C ARG A 407 4.02 -6.90 -6.87
N ARG A 408 3.06 -7.17 -7.78
CA ARG A 408 2.39 -6.13 -8.60
C ARG A 408 1.58 -5.15 -7.77
N ILE A 409 0.90 -5.59 -6.69
CA ILE A 409 0.10 -4.71 -5.82
C ILE A 409 0.93 -3.56 -5.25
N VAL A 410 2.18 -3.81 -4.89
CA VAL A 410 3.07 -2.81 -4.27
C VAL A 410 4.20 -2.35 -5.21
N ASN A 411 4.15 -2.73 -6.47
CA ASN A 411 5.20 -2.44 -7.47
C ASN A 411 6.61 -2.81 -6.98
N PHE A 412 6.71 -4.00 -6.34
CA PHE A 412 7.89 -4.46 -5.59
C PHE A 412 9.18 -4.45 -6.41
N GLU A 413 9.13 -4.98 -7.65
CA GLU A 413 10.30 -5.09 -8.52
C GLU A 413 10.87 -3.71 -8.87
N TYR A 414 10.00 -2.77 -9.19
CA TYR A 414 10.40 -1.40 -9.53
C TYR A 414 11.12 -0.73 -8.36
N TRP A 415 10.54 -0.76 -7.17
CA TRP A 415 11.11 -0.08 -6.01
C TRP A 415 12.39 -0.75 -5.52
N ARG A 416 12.42 -2.09 -5.50
CA ARG A 416 13.63 -2.85 -5.17
C ARG A 416 14.78 -2.51 -6.12
N SER A 417 14.50 -2.56 -7.43
CA SER A 417 15.49 -2.25 -8.46
C SER A 417 15.97 -0.81 -8.37
N ARG A 418 15.04 0.15 -8.10
CA ARG A 418 15.40 1.55 -7.90
C ARG A 418 16.36 1.71 -6.71
N ALA A 419 16.03 1.14 -5.57
CA ALA A 419 16.91 1.21 -4.39
C ALA A 419 18.29 0.58 -4.65
N GLN A 420 18.35 -0.48 -5.49
CA GLN A 420 19.60 -1.12 -5.86
C GLN A 420 20.50 -0.25 -6.73
N PHE A 421 19.96 0.42 -7.76
CA PHE A 421 20.82 1.23 -8.62
C PHE A 421 21.17 2.58 -8.01
N GLU A 422 20.25 3.21 -7.24
CA GLU A 422 20.51 4.52 -6.63
C GLU A 422 21.65 4.51 -5.59
N GLN A 423 21.97 3.36 -4.98
CA GLN A 423 23.10 3.24 -4.07
C GLN A 423 24.47 3.14 -4.80
N THR A 424 24.48 3.00 -6.13
CA THR A 424 25.72 2.84 -6.90
C THR A 424 26.51 4.14 -6.97
N PRO A 425 27.85 4.08 -7.02
CA PRO A 425 28.69 5.26 -7.16
C PRO A 425 28.31 6.11 -8.37
N GLU A 426 27.96 5.46 -9.50
CA GLU A 426 27.57 6.13 -10.74
C GLU A 426 26.24 6.92 -10.57
N ALA A 427 25.23 6.31 -9.95
CA ALA A 427 23.96 6.99 -9.72
C ALA A 427 24.12 8.18 -8.75
N LEU A 428 24.82 7.98 -7.63
CA LEU A 428 25.10 9.04 -6.66
C LEU A 428 25.90 10.20 -7.28
N ALA A 429 26.92 9.89 -8.08
CA ALA A 429 27.70 10.92 -8.77
C ALA A 429 26.86 11.65 -9.83
N ALA A 430 26.03 10.93 -10.60
CA ALA A 430 25.12 11.52 -11.57
C ALA A 430 24.15 12.49 -10.91
N ARG A 431 23.51 12.09 -9.80
CA ARG A 431 22.60 12.91 -9.01
C ARG A 431 23.28 14.17 -8.47
N LYS A 432 24.46 14.02 -7.88
CA LYS A 432 25.27 15.13 -7.36
C LYS A 432 25.59 16.14 -8.46
N TYR A 433 26.15 15.70 -9.60
CA TYR A 433 26.50 16.61 -10.68
C TYR A 433 25.29 17.31 -11.30
N VAL A 434 24.16 16.62 -11.44
CA VAL A 434 22.92 17.23 -11.93
C VAL A 434 22.40 18.28 -10.94
N TYR A 435 22.47 18.03 -9.64
CA TYR A 435 22.13 19.01 -8.61
C TYR A 435 23.04 20.25 -8.68
N GLU A 436 24.37 20.05 -8.71
CA GLU A 436 25.34 21.14 -8.83
C GLU A 436 25.15 21.94 -10.14
N GLY A 437 24.77 21.26 -11.24
CA GLY A 437 24.43 21.89 -12.50
C GLY A 437 23.17 22.75 -12.40
N ALA A 438 22.16 22.30 -11.66
CA ALA A 438 20.94 23.06 -11.41
C ALA A 438 21.18 24.30 -10.53
N GLU A 439 22.00 24.17 -9.49
CA GLU A 439 22.41 25.29 -8.64
C GLU A 439 23.22 26.33 -9.43
N ALA A 440 24.18 25.91 -10.26
CA ALA A 440 24.94 26.79 -11.13
C ALA A 440 24.04 27.52 -12.15
N LEU A 441 23.04 26.83 -12.73
CA LEU A 441 22.05 27.45 -13.62
C LEU A 441 21.21 28.49 -12.89
N ALA A 442 20.80 28.23 -11.66
CA ALA A 442 20.06 29.17 -10.82
C ALA A 442 20.91 30.41 -10.47
N ALA A 443 22.22 30.23 -10.29
CA ALA A 443 23.18 31.30 -10.08
C ALA A 443 23.63 32.00 -11.38
N ALA A 444 23.07 31.64 -12.54
CA ALA A 444 23.44 32.11 -13.86
C ALA A 444 24.90 31.83 -14.28
N ASP A 445 25.57 30.88 -13.62
CA ASP A 445 26.90 30.37 -14.02
C ASP A 445 26.72 29.28 -15.09
N LEU A 446 26.53 29.70 -16.32
CA LEU A 446 26.23 28.81 -17.46
C LEU A 446 27.41 27.90 -17.83
N ILE A 447 28.66 28.33 -17.55
CA ILE A 447 29.86 27.53 -17.85
C ILE A 447 29.90 26.34 -16.91
N ARG A 448 29.80 26.60 -15.61
CA ARG A 448 29.78 25.56 -14.57
C ARG A 448 28.54 24.66 -14.70
N ALA A 449 27.36 25.26 -14.96
CA ALA A 449 26.13 24.49 -15.16
C ALA A 449 26.30 23.45 -16.27
N ARG A 450 26.82 23.89 -17.43
CA ARG A 450 27.11 22.99 -18.56
C ARG A 450 28.05 21.87 -18.19
N GLU A 451 29.21 22.20 -17.57
CA GLU A 451 30.22 21.21 -17.17
C GLU A 451 29.62 20.16 -16.22
N MET A 452 28.84 20.58 -15.22
CA MET A 452 28.24 19.69 -14.25
C MET A 452 27.18 18.77 -14.89
N TYR A 453 26.29 19.29 -15.74
CA TYR A 453 25.35 18.44 -16.47
C TYR A 453 26.05 17.41 -17.35
N GLU A 454 27.10 17.80 -18.10
CA GLU A 454 27.87 16.88 -18.95
C GLU A 454 28.54 15.77 -18.14
N LYS A 455 29.11 16.09 -16.97
CA LYS A 455 29.63 15.08 -16.01
C LYS A 455 28.51 14.17 -15.50
N GLY A 456 27.37 14.71 -15.17
CA GLY A 456 26.22 13.94 -14.71
C GLY A 456 25.71 12.95 -15.77
N PHE A 457 25.60 13.38 -17.03
CA PHE A 457 25.17 12.49 -18.13
C PHE A 457 26.22 11.42 -18.45
N ALA A 458 27.50 11.71 -18.28
CA ALA A 458 28.53 10.69 -18.41
C ALA A 458 28.39 9.57 -17.35
N GLN A 459 28.03 9.92 -16.10
CA GLN A 459 27.76 8.94 -15.06
C GLN A 459 26.46 8.15 -15.34
N TRP A 460 25.39 8.81 -15.82
CA TRP A 460 24.18 8.12 -16.28
C TRP A 460 24.48 7.13 -17.40
N ARG A 461 25.37 7.49 -18.35
CA ARG A 461 25.78 6.58 -19.42
C ARG A 461 26.47 5.34 -18.88
N GLN A 462 27.41 5.51 -17.92
CA GLN A 462 28.07 4.39 -17.27
C GLN A 462 27.06 3.46 -16.57
N LEU A 463 26.08 4.01 -15.88
CA LEU A 463 25.02 3.23 -15.23
C LEU A 463 24.19 2.44 -16.25
N TYR A 464 23.73 3.07 -17.34
CA TYR A 464 22.94 2.44 -18.39
C TYR A 464 23.70 1.36 -19.18
N ASP A 465 25.02 1.40 -19.20
CA ASP A 465 25.86 0.41 -19.88
C ASP A 465 26.20 -0.79 -19.00
N ARG A 466 25.88 -0.74 -17.72
CA ARG A 466 26.00 -1.90 -16.83
C ARG A 466 25.00 -2.99 -17.20
N LYS A 467 25.47 -4.23 -17.28
CA LYS A 467 24.63 -5.39 -17.67
C LYS A 467 23.52 -5.67 -16.64
N ASP A 468 23.82 -5.50 -15.36
CA ASP A 468 22.89 -5.70 -14.24
C ASP A 468 21.75 -4.65 -14.21
N PHE A 469 21.93 -3.50 -14.87
CA PHE A 469 20.96 -2.41 -14.97
C PHE A 469 20.51 -2.08 -16.39
N ALA A 470 20.74 -2.97 -17.36
CA ALA A 470 20.37 -2.76 -18.76
C ALA A 470 18.85 -2.47 -18.96
N TYR A 471 18.01 -3.00 -18.08
CA TYR A 471 16.56 -2.77 -18.07
C TYR A 471 16.17 -1.31 -17.79
N LEU A 472 17.03 -0.52 -17.13
CA LEU A 472 16.76 0.89 -16.81
C LEU A 472 16.56 1.75 -18.06
N LYS A 473 17.12 1.36 -19.21
CA LYS A 473 16.93 2.10 -20.47
C LYS A 473 15.45 2.16 -20.87
N GLY A 474 14.71 1.08 -20.62
CA GLY A 474 13.26 0.98 -20.90
C GLY A 474 12.36 1.48 -19.77
N ASP A 475 12.91 1.84 -18.61
CA ASP A 475 12.10 2.32 -17.48
C ASP A 475 11.52 3.71 -17.77
N GLY A 476 10.18 3.78 -17.89
CA GLY A 476 9.48 5.01 -18.25
C GLY A 476 9.58 6.11 -17.18
N SER A 477 9.63 5.74 -15.91
CA SER A 477 9.73 6.70 -14.79
C SER A 477 11.10 7.37 -14.74
N LEU A 478 12.15 6.56 -14.75
CA LEU A 478 13.53 7.04 -14.78
C LEU A 478 13.84 7.79 -16.08
N GLY A 479 13.33 7.27 -17.21
CA GLY A 479 13.47 7.93 -18.50
C GLY A 479 12.90 9.34 -18.51
N LEU A 480 11.69 9.54 -17.98
CA LEU A 480 11.07 10.87 -17.85
C LEU A 480 11.84 11.79 -16.90
N GLU A 481 12.39 11.24 -15.82
CA GLU A 481 13.24 12.00 -14.90
C GLU A 481 14.51 12.51 -15.59
N VAL A 482 15.21 11.63 -16.29
CA VAL A 482 16.42 11.98 -17.08
C VAL A 482 16.09 12.96 -18.20
N MET A 483 14.93 12.82 -18.87
CA MET A 483 14.46 13.81 -19.85
C MET A 483 14.26 15.19 -19.23
N GLY A 484 13.79 15.29 -17.99
CA GLY A 484 13.71 16.56 -17.26
C GLY A 484 15.08 17.20 -17.02
N MET A 485 16.10 16.39 -16.70
CA MET A 485 17.49 16.84 -16.57
C MET A 485 18.04 17.35 -17.92
N ILE A 486 17.78 16.61 -18.99
CA ILE A 486 18.17 17.01 -20.36
C ILE A 486 17.48 18.32 -20.79
N ALA A 487 16.22 18.51 -20.40
CA ALA A 487 15.51 19.76 -20.70
C ALA A 487 16.19 20.98 -20.03
N LYS A 488 16.62 20.85 -18.78
CA LYS A 488 17.41 21.89 -18.09
C LYS A 488 18.75 22.14 -18.78
N TYR A 489 19.43 21.10 -19.22
CA TYR A 489 20.67 21.23 -19.97
C TYR A 489 20.45 21.95 -21.32
N ARG A 490 19.34 21.66 -22.02
CA ARG A 490 18.97 22.41 -23.24
C ARG A 490 18.80 23.91 -22.94
N GLN A 491 18.18 24.28 -21.80
CA GLN A 491 18.08 25.69 -21.38
C GLN A 491 19.47 26.32 -21.12
N VAL A 492 20.43 25.59 -20.55
CA VAL A 492 21.81 26.08 -20.38
C VAL A 492 22.46 26.36 -21.72
N LEU A 493 22.31 25.46 -22.69
CA LEU A 493 22.89 25.62 -24.03
C LEU A 493 22.24 26.80 -24.77
N GLU A 494 20.92 26.91 -24.73
CA GLU A 494 20.17 28.04 -25.35
C GLU A 494 20.63 29.37 -24.77
N LYS A 495 20.70 29.52 -23.46
CA LYS A 495 21.19 30.73 -22.78
C LYS A 495 22.67 31.05 -23.08
N SER A 496 23.43 30.06 -23.55
CA SER A 496 24.85 30.19 -23.90
C SER A 496 25.08 30.31 -25.42
N ASP A 497 24.02 30.45 -26.23
CA ASP A 497 24.07 30.45 -27.70
C ASP A 497 24.82 29.23 -28.28
N LYS A 498 24.64 28.05 -27.69
CA LYS A 498 25.28 26.81 -28.13
C LYS A 498 24.26 25.83 -28.67
N PRO A 499 24.53 25.14 -29.80
CA PRO A 499 23.66 24.11 -30.31
C PRO A 499 23.72 22.86 -29.42
N PHE A 500 22.63 22.07 -29.42
CA PHE A 500 22.61 20.78 -28.75
C PHE A 500 23.56 19.81 -29.49
N PRO A 501 24.41 19.03 -28.76
CA PRO A 501 25.37 18.12 -29.39
C PRO A 501 24.69 17.02 -30.22
N LYS A 502 25.18 16.78 -31.44
CA LYS A 502 24.66 15.72 -32.31
C LYS A 502 24.96 14.32 -31.77
N ASP A 503 26.10 14.16 -31.11
CA ASP A 503 26.65 12.96 -30.51
C ASP A 503 26.43 12.90 -28.99
N PHE A 504 25.28 13.40 -28.54
CA PHE A 504 24.95 13.44 -27.12
C PHE A 504 24.92 12.04 -26.50
N VAL A 505 25.60 11.87 -25.37
CA VAL A 505 25.84 10.56 -24.73
C VAL A 505 24.60 9.75 -24.37
N LEU A 506 23.42 10.41 -24.24
CA LEU A 506 22.13 9.76 -23.93
C LEU A 506 21.12 9.90 -25.08
N ASN A 507 21.56 9.94 -26.34
CA ASN A 507 20.65 10.02 -27.50
C ASN A 507 19.68 8.85 -27.59
N ASP A 508 20.11 7.63 -27.23
CA ASP A 508 19.24 6.45 -27.16
C ASP A 508 18.10 6.64 -26.14
N ILE A 509 18.35 7.24 -25.00
CA ILE A 509 17.36 7.57 -23.97
C ILE A 509 16.38 8.62 -24.47
N ILE A 510 16.87 9.64 -25.17
CA ILE A 510 16.00 10.66 -25.82
C ILE A 510 15.06 9.97 -26.81
N GLN A 511 15.58 9.12 -27.71
CA GLN A 511 14.75 8.42 -28.70
C GLN A 511 13.64 7.57 -28.07
N LEU A 512 13.94 6.91 -26.95
CA LEU A 512 12.98 6.05 -26.25
C LEU A 512 11.88 6.86 -25.52
N HIS A 513 12.21 8.00 -24.93
CA HIS A 513 11.34 8.67 -23.95
C HIS A 513 10.81 10.05 -24.38
N GLU A 514 11.34 10.68 -25.44
CA GLU A 514 10.98 12.05 -25.84
C GLU A 514 9.48 12.20 -26.14
N LYS A 515 8.86 11.22 -26.82
CA LYS A 515 7.42 11.26 -27.14
C LYS A 515 6.57 11.27 -25.87
N ALA A 516 6.90 10.40 -24.90
CA ALA A 516 6.19 10.31 -23.63
C ALA A 516 6.42 11.56 -22.76
N TYR A 517 7.63 12.12 -22.80
CA TYR A 517 7.96 13.35 -22.07
C TYR A 517 7.17 14.55 -22.60
N LYS A 518 7.12 14.76 -23.93
CA LYS A 518 6.34 15.83 -24.56
C LYS A 518 4.83 15.73 -24.33
N ALA A 519 4.30 14.51 -24.22
CA ALA A 519 2.87 14.29 -23.93
C ALA A 519 2.48 14.64 -22.49
N ARG A 520 3.45 14.82 -21.60
CA ARG A 520 3.24 15.15 -20.17
C ARG A 520 3.37 16.66 -19.87
N GLN A 521 4.01 17.42 -20.75
CA GLN A 521 4.10 18.89 -20.69
C GLN A 521 2.83 19.56 -21.24
#